data_ffacc027059f245a6481e1d7a18fbac4
#
_entry.id   ffacc027059f245a6481e1d7a18fbac4
#
_cell.length_a   1.000
_cell.length_b   1.000
_cell.length_c   1.000
_cell.angle_alpha   90.00
_cell.angle_beta   90.00
_cell.angle_gamma   90.00
#
_symmetry.space_group_name_H-M   'P 1'
#
loop_
_entity.id
_entity.type
_entity.pdbx_description
1 polymer ?
#
loop_
_entity_poly.entity_id
_entity_poly.type
_entity_poly.pdbx_seq_one_letter_code
_entity_poly.pdbx_strand_id
1 'polypeptide(L)'
;MTLVSPHSVTLRSALMAQWTAPARFDLVVVGGGATGLGVALDAASRGFSVALVESHDFAKGTSSRATKLVHGGVRYLAQGNIALVREALHERTTLLQNAPHLAQPLAFVMPSYKLLDTPFYGIGLKMYDALAGKAGLGATEFLGHDKTLQYLPTVQPQGLKGGVKYWDGQFDDARLALVLARTAAAHGAVLVNYCAATGLLHEDGKVVGVHCQDGETGAKITLRADCVVNATGVWVDAFRQQDGEATGRAAKPMVAPSQGVHIVVYR
;
A
#
# COMPACT_ATOMS: atom_id res chain seq x y z
N MET A 1 -6.00 23.90 20.72
CA MET A 1 -5.26 22.90 19.93
C MET A 1 -3.87 23.49 19.68
N THR A 2 -2.89 23.10 20.49
CA THR A 2 -1.52 23.64 20.41
C THR A 2 -0.87 23.00 19.19
N LEU A 3 -0.55 23.78 18.18
CA LEU A 3 0.22 23.31 17.02
C LEU A 3 1.58 22.81 17.50
N VAL A 4 1.76 21.49 17.53
CA VAL A 4 3.06 20.87 17.79
C VAL A 4 4.00 21.31 16.67
N SER A 5 5.18 21.82 17.03
CA SER A 5 6.16 22.27 16.05
C SER A 5 6.47 21.13 15.06
N PRO A 6 6.48 21.37 13.74
CA PRO A 6 6.76 20.34 12.72
C PRO A 6 8.08 19.57 12.96
N HIS A 7 9.04 20.19 13.65
CA HIS A 7 10.32 19.57 13.98
C HIS A 7 10.24 18.54 15.13
N SER A 8 9.31 18.69 16.07
CA SER A 8 9.18 17.73 17.19
C SER A 8 8.52 16.42 16.80
N VAL A 9 7.74 16.42 15.70
CA VAL A 9 6.99 15.24 15.22
C VAL A 9 7.88 14.23 14.49
N THR A 10 9.11 14.57 14.17
CA THR A 10 10.06 13.75 13.43
C THR A 10 11.35 13.48 14.21
N LEU A 11 11.57 14.14 15.35
CA LEU A 11 12.76 13.90 16.15
C LEU A 11 12.63 12.57 16.90
N ARG A 12 13.44 11.58 16.54
CA ARG A 12 13.37 10.22 17.09
C ARG A 12 13.38 10.20 18.62
N SER A 13 14.26 10.96 19.26
CA SER A 13 14.34 11.02 20.72
C SER A 13 13.03 11.50 21.37
N ALA A 14 12.35 12.47 20.76
CA ALA A 14 11.06 12.97 21.24
C ALA A 14 9.93 11.95 21.01
N LEU A 15 9.97 11.19 19.92
CA LEU A 15 9.03 10.11 19.66
C LEU A 15 9.22 8.97 20.66
N MET A 16 10.46 8.54 20.86
CA MET A 16 10.80 7.48 21.83
C MET A 16 10.44 7.86 23.28
N ALA A 17 10.59 9.13 23.66
CA ALA A 17 10.22 9.61 24.99
C ALA A 17 8.70 9.45 25.26
N GLN A 18 7.84 9.52 24.25
CA GLN A 18 6.42 9.28 24.39
C GLN A 18 6.07 7.81 24.68
N TRP A 19 6.98 6.88 24.39
CA TRP A 19 6.82 5.46 24.66
C TRP A 19 7.34 5.02 26.02
N THR A 20 8.16 5.85 26.69
CA THR A 20 8.75 5.54 28.00
C THR A 20 7.83 5.87 29.19
N ALA A 21 6.81 6.70 28.97
CA ALA A 21 5.75 6.91 29.96
C ALA A 21 4.83 5.67 30.01
N PRO A 22 4.11 5.39 31.11
CA PRO A 22 3.15 4.31 31.19
C PRO A 22 1.91 4.60 30.33
N ALA A 23 2.17 4.90 29.07
CA ALA A 23 1.13 5.22 28.11
C ALA A 23 0.53 3.91 27.55
N ARG A 24 -0.80 3.84 27.59
CA ARG A 24 -1.56 2.83 26.86
C ARG A 24 -2.13 3.52 25.62
N PHE A 25 -1.88 2.91 24.47
CA PHE A 25 -2.43 3.37 23.20
C PHE A 25 -3.77 2.67 22.94
N ASP A 26 -4.67 3.33 22.22
CA ASP A 26 -5.85 2.64 21.68
C ASP A 26 -5.41 1.62 20.64
N LEU A 27 -4.40 1.95 19.86
CA LEU A 27 -3.92 1.12 18.76
C LEU A 27 -2.39 1.09 18.66
N VAL A 28 -1.83 -0.13 18.56
CA VAL A 28 -0.46 -0.34 18.11
C VAL A 28 -0.48 -1.02 16.74
N VAL A 29 0.19 -0.43 15.77
CA VAL A 29 0.35 -0.97 14.41
C VAL A 29 1.77 -1.50 14.23
N VAL A 30 1.88 -2.76 13.83
CA VAL A 30 3.16 -3.41 13.52
C VAL A 30 3.34 -3.46 12.01
N GLY A 31 4.31 -2.72 11.49
CA GLY A 31 4.63 -2.61 10.07
C GLY A 31 4.35 -1.24 9.47
N GLY A 32 5.38 -0.62 8.93
CA GLY A 32 5.38 0.73 8.32
C GLY A 32 5.27 0.72 6.79
N GLY A 33 4.56 -0.25 6.22
CA GLY A 33 4.14 -0.26 4.82
C GLY A 33 2.88 0.57 4.59
N ALA A 34 2.41 0.67 3.34
CA ALA A 34 1.22 1.46 2.98
C ALA A 34 -0.02 1.08 3.81
N THR A 35 -0.23 -0.21 4.06
CA THR A 35 -1.35 -0.70 4.88
C THR A 35 -1.25 -0.20 6.32
N GLY A 36 -0.12 -0.42 6.98
CA GLY A 36 0.04 0.00 8.38
C GLY A 36 0.01 1.51 8.55
N LEU A 37 0.63 2.25 7.63
CA LEU A 37 0.60 3.73 7.62
C LEU A 37 -0.82 4.27 7.35
N GLY A 38 -1.58 3.60 6.46
CA GLY A 38 -2.98 3.93 6.22
C GLY A 38 -3.85 3.71 7.45
N VAL A 39 -3.69 2.57 8.14
CA VAL A 39 -4.38 2.27 9.40
C VAL A 39 -4.03 3.31 10.48
N ALA A 40 -2.74 3.65 10.60
CA ALA A 40 -2.29 4.63 11.59
C ALA A 40 -2.88 6.02 11.31
N LEU A 41 -2.93 6.43 10.04
CA LEU A 41 -3.53 7.70 9.64
C LEU A 41 -5.02 7.73 9.91
N ASP A 42 -5.76 6.71 9.48
CA ASP A 42 -7.21 6.64 9.65
C ASP A 42 -7.57 6.69 11.15
N ALA A 43 -6.94 5.87 11.97
CA ALA A 43 -7.17 5.85 13.41
C ALA A 43 -6.83 7.19 14.08
N ALA A 44 -5.66 7.77 13.80
CA ALA A 44 -5.26 9.04 14.38
C ALA A 44 -6.17 10.20 13.94
N SER A 45 -6.63 10.21 12.69
CA SER A 45 -7.57 11.22 12.18
C SER A 45 -8.93 11.17 12.87
N ARG A 46 -9.30 10.01 13.40
CA ARG A 46 -10.51 9.78 14.21
C ARG A 46 -10.31 10.07 15.70
N GLY A 47 -9.11 10.49 16.12
CA GLY A 47 -8.81 10.86 17.50
C GLY A 47 -8.31 9.70 18.38
N PHE A 48 -8.03 8.52 17.82
CA PHE A 48 -7.41 7.44 18.58
C PHE A 48 -5.92 7.73 18.83
N SER A 49 -5.43 7.33 19.99
CA SER A 49 -4.00 7.33 20.30
C SER A 49 -3.32 6.14 19.62
N VAL A 50 -2.37 6.43 18.71
CA VAL A 50 -1.77 5.42 17.84
C VAL A 50 -0.25 5.40 17.99
N ALA A 51 0.33 4.22 18.22
CA ALA A 51 1.75 3.95 18.01
C ALA A 51 1.94 3.04 16.79
N LEU A 52 2.99 3.29 16.00
CA LEU A 52 3.39 2.42 14.90
C LEU A 52 4.87 2.08 15.01
N VAL A 53 5.20 0.80 14.91
CA VAL A 53 6.57 0.28 14.91
C VAL A 53 6.90 -0.32 13.54
N GLU A 54 8.09 0.02 13.02
CA GLU A 54 8.63 -0.53 11.78
C GLU A 54 10.07 -0.99 12.00
N SER A 55 10.38 -2.22 11.63
CA SER A 55 11.68 -2.85 11.86
C SER A 55 12.82 -2.25 11.02
N HIS A 56 12.50 -1.69 9.88
CA HIS A 56 13.44 -1.05 8.96
C HIS A 56 13.02 0.41 8.70
N ASP A 57 13.27 0.91 7.52
CA ASP A 57 12.70 2.18 7.11
C ASP A 57 11.27 2.01 6.60
N PHE A 58 10.48 3.09 6.64
CA PHE A 58 9.12 3.07 6.12
C PHE A 58 9.10 2.63 4.65
N ALA A 59 8.07 1.86 4.28
CA ALA A 59 7.89 1.31 2.95
C ALA A 59 9.00 0.33 2.48
N LYS A 60 9.86 -0.19 3.35
CA LYS A 60 10.96 -1.09 2.99
C LYS A 60 10.52 -2.34 2.22
N GLY A 61 9.33 -2.85 2.50
CA GLY A 61 8.74 -4.02 1.85
C GLY A 61 8.15 -3.70 0.46
N THR A 62 7.00 -4.28 0.16
CA THR A 62 6.27 -4.14 -1.11
C THR A 62 5.90 -2.70 -1.45
N SER A 63 5.70 -1.84 -0.44
CA SER A 63 5.19 -0.48 -0.59
C SER A 63 6.15 0.51 -1.28
N SER A 64 7.41 0.13 -1.54
CA SER A 64 8.34 0.88 -2.40
C SER A 64 8.77 0.10 -3.65
N ARG A 65 8.22 -1.09 -3.85
CA ARG A 65 8.60 -2.05 -4.90
C ARG A 65 7.42 -2.46 -5.76
N ALA A 66 6.36 -1.63 -5.77
CA ALA A 66 5.22 -1.81 -6.66
C ALA A 66 5.60 -1.46 -8.12
N THR A 67 4.73 -1.80 -9.06
CA THR A 67 4.85 -1.38 -10.46
C THR A 67 4.60 0.12 -10.67
N LYS A 68 4.42 0.88 -9.60
CA LYS A 68 4.06 2.31 -9.59
C LYS A 68 2.69 2.58 -10.21
N LEU A 69 1.81 1.58 -10.19
CA LEU A 69 0.48 1.67 -10.76
C LEU A 69 -0.58 1.49 -9.67
N VAL A 70 -1.50 2.45 -9.59
CA VAL A 70 -2.76 2.32 -8.87
C VAL A 70 -3.85 2.09 -9.90
N HIS A 71 -4.30 0.84 -9.98
CA HIS A 71 -5.14 0.40 -11.09
C HIS A 71 -6.42 -0.28 -10.57
N GLY A 72 -7.49 -0.18 -11.35
CA GLY A 72 -8.76 -0.83 -11.04
C GLY A 72 -8.77 -2.34 -11.31
N GLY A 73 -7.62 -2.93 -11.64
CA GLY A 73 -7.50 -4.37 -11.74
C GLY A 73 -8.24 -5.00 -12.92
N VAL A 74 -8.06 -4.48 -14.13
CA VAL A 74 -8.71 -4.98 -15.35
C VAL A 74 -8.59 -6.52 -15.53
N ARG A 75 -7.53 -7.14 -14.99
CA ARG A 75 -7.36 -8.60 -15.01
C ARG A 75 -8.46 -9.35 -14.24
N TYR A 76 -8.97 -8.75 -13.16
CA TYR A 76 -10.04 -9.35 -12.35
C TYR A 76 -11.39 -9.30 -13.06
N LEU A 77 -11.55 -8.36 -14.01
CA LEU A 77 -12.73 -8.33 -14.86
C LEU A 77 -12.82 -9.59 -15.74
N ALA A 78 -11.69 -10.02 -16.29
CA ALA A 78 -11.61 -11.27 -17.06
C ALA A 78 -11.90 -12.53 -16.20
N GLN A 79 -11.78 -12.43 -14.89
CA GLN A 79 -12.12 -13.48 -13.90
C GLN A 79 -13.56 -13.35 -13.38
N GLY A 80 -14.35 -12.37 -13.87
CA GLY A 80 -15.71 -12.13 -13.43
C GLY A 80 -15.86 -11.44 -12.06
N ASN A 81 -14.76 -10.98 -11.43
CA ASN A 81 -14.82 -10.34 -10.13
C ASN A 81 -15.12 -8.83 -10.25
N ILE A 82 -16.37 -8.51 -10.59
CA ILE A 82 -16.84 -7.14 -10.81
C ILE A 82 -16.81 -6.31 -9.52
N ALA A 83 -17.11 -6.92 -8.38
CA ALA A 83 -17.12 -6.22 -7.09
C ALA A 83 -15.74 -5.65 -6.76
N LEU A 84 -14.69 -6.47 -6.87
CA LEU A 84 -13.32 -6.05 -6.62
C LEU A 84 -12.86 -4.95 -7.60
N VAL A 85 -13.27 -5.03 -8.87
CA VAL A 85 -12.95 -3.99 -9.88
C VAL A 85 -13.59 -2.66 -9.50
N ARG A 86 -14.86 -2.66 -9.08
CA ARG A 86 -15.57 -1.44 -8.64
C ARG A 86 -14.90 -0.81 -7.43
N GLU A 87 -14.56 -1.61 -6.43
CA GLU A 87 -13.86 -1.16 -5.23
C GLU A 87 -12.51 -0.54 -5.60
N ALA A 88 -11.69 -1.24 -6.38
CA ALA A 88 -10.39 -0.76 -6.83
C ALA A 88 -10.47 0.54 -7.66
N LEU A 89 -11.49 0.70 -8.50
CA LEU A 89 -11.74 1.93 -9.24
C LEU A 89 -12.13 3.09 -8.33
N HIS A 90 -12.92 2.83 -7.29
CA HIS A 90 -13.30 3.83 -6.29
C HIS A 90 -12.07 4.29 -5.51
N GLU A 91 -11.28 3.36 -4.97
CA GLU A 91 -10.07 3.64 -4.22
C GLU A 91 -9.01 4.37 -5.06
N ARG A 92 -8.84 3.98 -6.33
CA ARG A 92 -7.99 4.71 -7.28
C ARG A 92 -8.41 6.18 -7.38
N THR A 93 -9.70 6.44 -7.53
CA THR A 93 -10.22 7.81 -7.65
C THR A 93 -10.00 8.60 -6.38
N THR A 94 -10.27 7.98 -5.22
CA THR A 94 -10.02 8.57 -3.91
C THR A 94 -8.54 8.95 -3.76
N LEU A 95 -7.62 8.07 -4.16
CA LEU A 95 -6.18 8.37 -4.10
C LEU A 95 -5.79 9.54 -5.02
N LEU A 96 -6.29 9.55 -6.26
CA LEU A 96 -6.03 10.64 -7.21
C LEU A 96 -6.54 12.00 -6.71
N GLN A 97 -7.67 12.00 -6.00
CA GLN A 97 -8.24 13.22 -5.38
C GLN A 97 -7.47 13.65 -4.15
N ASN A 98 -7.10 12.73 -3.27
CA ASN A 98 -6.44 13.03 -2.01
C ASN A 98 -4.94 13.34 -2.16
N ALA A 99 -4.29 12.76 -3.19
CA ALA A 99 -2.86 12.92 -3.42
C ALA A 99 -2.51 13.24 -4.89
N PRO A 100 -3.08 14.32 -5.49
CA PRO A 100 -2.86 14.65 -6.89
C PRO A 100 -1.41 14.98 -7.23
N HIS A 101 -0.60 15.31 -6.25
CA HIS A 101 0.84 15.56 -6.38
C HIS A 101 1.67 14.27 -6.42
N LEU A 102 1.08 13.11 -6.12
CA LEU A 102 1.75 11.79 -6.09
C LEU A 102 1.13 10.82 -7.08
N ALA A 103 -0.13 11.00 -7.42
CA ALA A 103 -0.87 10.11 -8.29
C ALA A 103 -1.50 10.88 -9.44
N GLN A 104 -1.40 10.33 -10.65
CA GLN A 104 -1.91 10.98 -11.87
C GLN A 104 -2.41 9.94 -12.88
N PRO A 105 -3.33 10.32 -13.79
CA PRO A 105 -3.74 9.46 -14.88
C PRO A 105 -2.57 9.09 -15.80
N LEU A 106 -2.53 7.84 -16.24
CA LEU A 106 -1.58 7.32 -17.22
C LEU A 106 -2.30 6.56 -18.32
N ALA A 107 -1.95 6.87 -19.57
CA ALA A 107 -2.46 6.12 -20.71
C ALA A 107 -1.67 4.83 -20.91
N PHE A 108 -2.38 3.74 -21.11
CA PHE A 108 -1.85 2.42 -21.43
C PHE A 108 -2.26 2.05 -22.85
N VAL A 109 -1.38 1.36 -23.54
CA VAL A 109 -1.70 0.79 -24.85
C VAL A 109 -1.40 -0.69 -24.82
N MET A 110 -2.40 -1.48 -25.18
CA MET A 110 -2.31 -2.93 -25.33
C MET A 110 -2.20 -3.25 -26.83
N PRO A 111 -1.04 -3.67 -27.32
CA PRO A 111 -0.88 -4.03 -28.73
C PRO A 111 -1.58 -5.34 -29.04
N SER A 112 -2.14 -5.47 -30.25
CA SER A 112 -2.88 -6.62 -30.72
C SER A 112 -2.19 -7.20 -31.95
N TYR A 113 -1.91 -8.50 -31.93
CA TYR A 113 -1.26 -9.23 -33.04
C TYR A 113 -2.23 -10.18 -33.76
N LYS A 114 -3.32 -10.55 -33.12
CA LYS A 114 -4.38 -11.37 -33.71
C LYS A 114 -5.59 -10.51 -34.06
N LEU A 115 -6.34 -10.91 -35.08
CA LEU A 115 -7.54 -10.16 -35.55
C LEU A 115 -8.60 -10.02 -34.46
N LEU A 116 -8.74 -11.00 -33.57
CA LEU A 116 -9.74 -10.99 -32.52
C LEU A 116 -9.27 -10.36 -31.21
N ASP A 117 -7.98 -10.03 -31.06
CA ASP A 117 -7.43 -9.45 -29.82
C ASP A 117 -8.02 -8.05 -29.59
N THR A 118 -8.03 -7.20 -30.62
CA THR A 118 -8.51 -5.82 -30.53
C THR A 118 -9.98 -5.74 -30.10
N PRO A 119 -10.95 -6.45 -30.75
CA PRO A 119 -12.34 -6.43 -30.28
C PRO A 119 -12.50 -7.06 -28.90
N PHE A 120 -11.81 -8.15 -28.60
CA PHE A 120 -11.90 -8.82 -27.31
C PHE A 120 -11.45 -7.90 -26.16
N TYR A 121 -10.25 -7.33 -26.26
CA TYR A 121 -9.73 -6.41 -25.25
C TYR A 121 -10.54 -5.10 -25.22
N GLY A 122 -10.95 -4.60 -26.37
CA GLY A 122 -11.72 -3.37 -26.46
C GLY A 122 -13.08 -3.45 -25.79
N ILE A 123 -13.81 -4.56 -25.92
CA ILE A 123 -15.08 -4.77 -25.23
C ILE A 123 -14.84 -4.83 -23.71
N GLY A 124 -13.86 -5.61 -23.27
CA GLY A 124 -13.51 -5.71 -21.84
C GLY A 124 -13.12 -4.37 -21.23
N LEU A 125 -12.32 -3.56 -21.95
CA LEU A 125 -11.91 -2.23 -21.48
C LEU A 125 -13.04 -1.21 -21.54
N LYS A 126 -13.97 -1.30 -22.48
CA LYS A 126 -15.19 -0.48 -22.46
C LYS A 126 -16.13 -0.83 -21.30
N MET A 127 -16.21 -2.12 -20.92
CA MET A 127 -16.90 -2.50 -19.68
C MET A 127 -16.21 -1.92 -18.46
N TYR A 128 -14.88 -1.89 -18.45
CA TYR A 128 -14.08 -1.27 -17.39
C TYR A 128 -14.37 0.24 -17.29
N ASP A 129 -14.45 0.96 -18.42
CA ASP A 129 -14.84 2.37 -18.45
C ASP A 129 -16.26 2.56 -17.91
N ALA A 130 -17.20 1.70 -18.29
CA ALA A 130 -18.58 1.76 -17.81
C ALA A 130 -18.68 1.52 -16.29
N LEU A 131 -17.87 0.61 -15.75
CA LEU A 131 -17.77 0.37 -14.31
C LEU A 131 -17.15 1.55 -13.57
N ALA A 132 -16.18 2.24 -14.19
CA ALA A 132 -15.59 3.46 -13.64
C ALA A 132 -16.59 4.63 -13.63
N GLY A 133 -17.51 4.70 -14.57
CA GLY A 133 -18.53 5.74 -14.65
C GLY A 133 -17.95 7.15 -14.58
N LYS A 134 -18.40 7.96 -13.62
CA LYS A 134 -17.89 9.32 -13.38
C LYS A 134 -16.46 9.36 -12.88
N ALA A 135 -15.93 8.24 -12.39
CA ALA A 135 -14.54 8.07 -11.93
C ALA A 135 -13.58 7.65 -13.05
N GLY A 136 -14.04 7.65 -14.31
CA GLY A 136 -13.23 7.36 -15.50
C GLY A 136 -12.14 8.41 -15.69
N LEU A 137 -10.94 7.96 -16.06
CA LEU A 137 -9.77 8.82 -16.29
C LEU A 137 -9.61 9.20 -17.77
N GLY A 138 -10.38 8.58 -18.65
CA GLY A 138 -10.38 8.79 -20.09
C GLY A 138 -11.10 7.64 -20.79
N ALA A 139 -11.46 7.85 -22.05
CA ALA A 139 -12.18 6.85 -22.83
C ALA A 139 -11.22 5.81 -23.41
N THR A 140 -11.69 4.56 -23.50
CA THR A 140 -11.04 3.50 -24.25
C THR A 140 -11.14 3.78 -25.75
N GLU A 141 -9.99 3.79 -26.44
CA GLU A 141 -9.84 4.05 -27.87
C GLU A 141 -9.29 2.83 -28.62
N PHE A 142 -9.87 2.49 -29.75
CA PHE A 142 -9.30 1.53 -30.68
C PHE A 142 -8.26 2.20 -31.57
N LEU A 143 -7.07 1.64 -31.61
CA LEU A 143 -5.96 2.17 -32.38
C LEU A 143 -5.68 1.30 -33.60
N GLY A 144 -5.51 1.91 -34.76
CA GLY A 144 -4.94 1.26 -35.93
C GLY A 144 -3.43 1.03 -35.77
N HIS A 145 -2.85 0.29 -36.71
CA HIS A 145 -1.42 -0.06 -36.74
C HIS A 145 -0.48 1.13 -36.48
N ASP A 146 -0.60 2.20 -37.28
CA ASP A 146 0.34 3.34 -37.23
C ASP A 146 0.20 4.14 -35.93
N LYS A 147 -1.03 4.33 -35.44
CA LYS A 147 -1.25 4.98 -34.15
C LYS A 147 -0.67 4.14 -32.98
N THR A 148 -0.77 2.80 -33.08
CA THR A 148 -0.18 1.93 -32.06
C THR A 148 1.33 2.08 -32.04
N LEU A 149 1.99 2.14 -33.20
CA LEU A 149 3.43 2.40 -33.28
C LEU A 149 3.83 3.78 -32.76
N GLN A 150 3.00 4.82 -32.97
CA GLN A 150 3.27 6.14 -32.39
C GLN A 150 3.26 6.13 -30.86
N TYR A 151 2.35 5.38 -30.24
CA TYR A 151 2.30 5.25 -28.78
C TYR A 151 3.35 4.28 -28.22
N LEU A 152 3.69 3.23 -28.99
CA LEU A 152 4.63 2.16 -28.60
C LEU A 152 5.71 2.00 -29.69
N PRO A 153 6.67 2.93 -29.80
CA PRO A 153 7.66 2.92 -30.89
C PRO A 153 8.62 1.71 -30.83
N THR A 154 8.73 1.05 -29.68
CA THR A 154 9.59 -0.11 -29.46
C THR A 154 8.87 -1.45 -29.60
N VAL A 155 7.56 -1.45 -29.87
CA VAL A 155 6.82 -2.69 -30.07
C VAL A 155 7.17 -3.31 -31.42
N GLN A 156 7.18 -4.65 -31.48
CA GLN A 156 7.47 -5.35 -32.72
C GLN A 156 6.43 -5.01 -33.80
N PRO A 157 6.84 -4.42 -34.94
CA PRO A 157 5.88 -3.99 -35.97
C PRO A 157 5.34 -5.15 -36.81
N GLN A 158 6.14 -6.25 -36.99
CA GLN A 158 5.70 -7.39 -37.78
C GLN A 158 4.51 -8.09 -37.14
N GLY A 159 3.42 -8.20 -37.89
CA GLY A 159 2.20 -8.87 -37.47
C GLY A 159 1.30 -8.01 -36.57
N LEU A 160 1.71 -6.79 -36.21
CA LEU A 160 0.88 -5.87 -35.43
C LEU A 160 -0.38 -5.53 -36.23
N LYS A 161 -1.55 -5.68 -35.60
CA LYS A 161 -2.87 -5.38 -36.21
C LYS A 161 -3.44 -4.05 -35.74
N GLY A 162 -2.96 -3.57 -34.60
CA GLY A 162 -3.44 -2.36 -33.93
C GLY A 162 -3.30 -2.47 -32.44
N GLY A 163 -4.13 -1.78 -31.67
CA GLY A 163 -4.13 -1.84 -30.23
C GLY A 163 -5.36 -1.21 -29.61
N VAL A 164 -5.40 -1.26 -28.29
CA VAL A 164 -6.42 -0.59 -27.50
C VAL A 164 -5.74 0.31 -26.49
N LYS A 165 -6.07 1.59 -26.50
CA LYS A 165 -5.64 2.56 -25.50
C LYS A 165 -6.70 2.65 -24.41
N TYR A 166 -6.27 2.61 -23.16
CA TYR A 166 -7.12 2.82 -21.99
C TYR A 166 -6.37 3.61 -20.92
N TRP A 167 -7.07 3.99 -19.85
CA TRP A 167 -6.51 4.83 -18.82
C TRP A 167 -6.55 4.15 -17.47
N ASP A 168 -5.46 4.30 -16.72
CA ASP A 168 -5.38 3.89 -15.33
C ASP A 168 -4.53 4.90 -14.54
N GLY A 169 -4.22 4.63 -13.27
CA GLY A 169 -3.45 5.54 -12.43
C GLY A 169 -1.98 5.13 -12.31
N GLN A 170 -1.11 6.12 -12.31
CA GLN A 170 0.29 6.00 -11.91
C GLN A 170 0.50 6.75 -10.60
N PHE A 171 1.40 6.26 -9.72
CA PHE A 171 1.73 6.93 -8.47
C PHE A 171 3.17 6.67 -8.03
N ASP A 172 3.69 7.53 -7.16
CA ASP A 172 4.96 7.32 -6.45
C ASP A 172 4.67 6.60 -5.12
N ASP A 173 4.86 5.28 -5.11
CA ASP A 173 4.52 4.41 -3.99
C ASP A 173 5.31 4.70 -2.71
N ALA A 174 6.61 4.90 -2.82
CA ALA A 174 7.47 5.19 -1.68
C ALA A 174 7.15 6.56 -1.07
N ARG A 175 6.94 7.57 -1.92
CA ARG A 175 6.55 8.91 -1.46
C ARG A 175 5.15 8.92 -0.86
N LEU A 176 4.21 8.14 -1.41
CA LEU A 176 2.88 7.99 -0.82
C LEU A 176 2.99 7.45 0.61
N ALA A 177 3.76 6.38 0.82
CA ALA A 177 3.98 5.84 2.16
C ALA A 177 4.58 6.89 3.12
N LEU A 178 5.57 7.65 2.67
CA LEU A 178 6.17 8.72 3.49
C LEU A 178 5.17 9.84 3.80
N VAL A 179 4.31 10.22 2.85
CA VAL A 179 3.27 11.22 3.07
C VAL A 179 2.22 10.70 4.05
N LEU A 180 1.82 9.42 3.95
CA LEU A 180 0.93 8.79 4.93
C LEU A 180 1.54 8.86 6.35
N ALA A 181 2.82 8.51 6.50
CA ALA A 181 3.52 8.59 7.78
C ALA A 181 3.53 10.01 8.36
N ARG A 182 3.90 11.00 7.53
CA ARG A 182 3.93 12.41 7.95
C ARG A 182 2.55 12.94 8.32
N THR A 183 1.53 12.55 7.56
CA THR A 183 0.15 12.97 7.84
C THR A 183 -0.37 12.31 9.11
N ALA A 184 -0.11 11.02 9.33
CA ALA A 184 -0.46 10.34 10.58
C ALA A 184 0.21 11.01 11.80
N ALA A 185 1.50 11.36 11.68
CA ALA A 185 2.22 12.07 12.71
C ALA A 185 1.64 13.48 12.98
N ALA A 186 1.19 14.19 11.94
CA ALA A 186 0.51 15.48 12.09
C ALA A 186 -0.84 15.36 12.81
N HIS A 187 -1.49 14.20 12.74
CA HIS A 187 -2.69 13.87 13.52
C HIS A 187 -2.38 13.29 14.90
N GLY A 188 -1.12 13.24 15.32
CA GLY A 188 -0.72 12.84 16.68
C GLY A 188 -0.32 11.36 16.82
N ALA A 189 -0.25 10.59 15.74
CA ALA A 189 0.30 9.24 15.80
C ALA A 189 1.82 9.29 16.07
N VAL A 190 2.31 8.36 16.88
CA VAL A 190 3.73 8.20 17.20
C VAL A 190 4.30 7.05 16.38
N LEU A 191 4.99 7.38 15.28
CA LEU A 191 5.55 6.41 14.36
C LEU A 191 7.07 6.35 14.49
N VAL A 192 7.62 5.16 14.70
CA VAL A 192 9.07 4.96 14.82
C VAL A 192 9.50 3.83 13.87
N ASN A 193 10.42 4.15 12.98
CA ASN A 193 11.14 3.19 12.15
C ASN A 193 12.39 2.65 12.89
N TYR A 194 13.06 1.64 12.33
CA TYR A 194 14.18 0.95 12.97
C TYR A 194 13.88 0.50 14.41
N CYS A 195 12.63 0.12 14.66
CA CYS A 195 12.15 -0.43 15.91
C CYS A 195 11.33 -1.68 15.61
N ALA A 196 11.92 -2.85 15.85
CA ALA A 196 11.31 -4.13 15.50
C ALA A 196 10.36 -4.60 16.61
N ALA A 197 9.14 -5.02 16.24
CA ALA A 197 8.31 -5.81 17.13
C ALA A 197 8.94 -7.20 17.30
N THR A 198 9.19 -7.58 18.55
CA THR A 198 9.85 -8.86 18.91
C THR A 198 8.89 -9.89 19.49
N GLY A 199 7.64 -9.53 19.71
CA GLY A 199 6.59 -10.42 20.20
C GLY A 199 5.34 -9.66 20.62
N LEU A 200 4.26 -10.40 20.86
CA LEU A 200 3.03 -9.84 21.42
C LEU A 200 3.07 -9.91 22.96
N LEU A 201 2.53 -8.90 23.62
CA LEU A 201 2.30 -8.89 25.06
C LEU A 201 0.92 -9.49 25.35
N HIS A 202 0.87 -10.51 26.21
CA HIS A 202 -0.37 -11.18 26.60
C HIS A 202 -0.65 -11.00 28.08
N GLU A 203 -1.93 -10.77 28.41
CA GLU A 203 -2.46 -10.85 29.76
C GLU A 203 -3.81 -11.56 29.71
N ASP A 204 -4.02 -12.52 30.58
CA ASP A 204 -5.26 -13.33 30.65
C ASP A 204 -5.70 -13.93 29.30
N GLY A 205 -4.71 -14.35 28.49
CA GLY A 205 -4.95 -14.95 27.17
C GLY A 205 -5.35 -13.95 26.06
N LYS A 206 -5.29 -12.65 26.34
CA LYS A 206 -5.57 -11.57 25.38
C LYS A 206 -4.29 -10.83 25.04
N VAL A 207 -4.19 -10.39 23.78
CA VAL A 207 -3.13 -9.47 23.35
C VAL A 207 -3.45 -8.08 23.94
N VAL A 208 -2.50 -7.53 24.68
CA VAL A 208 -2.60 -6.22 25.34
C VAL A 208 -1.46 -5.28 24.96
N GLY A 209 -0.66 -5.63 23.93
CA GLY A 209 0.43 -4.80 23.47
C GLY A 209 1.48 -5.58 22.67
N VAL A 210 2.65 -4.96 22.51
CA VAL A 210 3.79 -5.54 21.79
C VAL A 210 5.09 -5.28 22.55
N HIS A 211 6.01 -6.21 22.45
CA HIS A 211 7.42 -6.02 22.80
C HIS A 211 8.18 -5.57 21.56
N CYS A 212 9.03 -4.57 21.72
CA CYS A 212 9.82 -4.00 20.64
C CYS A 212 11.29 -3.90 21.05
N GLN A 213 12.16 -3.83 20.05
CA GLN A 213 13.57 -3.52 20.25
C GLN A 213 13.98 -2.38 19.30
N ASP A 214 14.54 -1.33 19.87
CA ASP A 214 15.13 -0.23 19.11
C ASP A 214 16.42 -0.71 18.43
N GLY A 215 16.47 -0.61 17.11
CA GLY A 215 17.60 -1.04 16.30
C GLY A 215 18.83 -0.14 16.42
N GLU A 216 18.67 1.11 16.88
CA GLU A 216 19.78 2.05 17.03
C GLU A 216 20.48 1.91 18.39
N THR A 217 19.72 1.68 19.45
CA THR A 217 20.26 1.63 20.83
C THR A 217 20.25 0.22 21.42
N GLY A 218 19.50 -0.71 20.83
CA GLY A 218 19.25 -2.04 21.41
C GLY A 218 18.26 -2.05 22.57
N ALA A 219 17.67 -0.91 22.93
CA ALA A 219 16.75 -0.79 24.06
C ALA A 219 15.50 -1.65 23.81
N LYS A 220 15.06 -2.37 24.83
CA LYS A 220 13.80 -3.12 24.84
C LYS A 220 12.68 -2.22 25.35
N ILE A 221 11.57 -2.22 24.63
CA ILE A 221 10.41 -1.36 24.88
C ILE A 221 9.17 -2.23 24.89
N THR A 222 8.25 -1.93 25.79
CA THR A 222 6.93 -2.57 25.81
C THR A 222 5.87 -1.51 25.61
N LEU A 223 5.10 -1.65 24.54
CA LEU A 223 3.96 -0.78 24.23
C LEU A 223 2.67 -1.49 24.60
N ARG A 224 1.86 -0.88 25.46
CA ARG A 224 0.54 -1.40 25.80
C ARG A 224 -0.53 -0.81 24.90
N ALA A 225 -1.50 -1.63 24.50
CA ALA A 225 -2.58 -1.21 23.61
C ALA A 225 -3.87 -1.95 23.89
N ASP A 226 -4.99 -1.33 23.51
CA ASP A 226 -6.29 -2.00 23.49
C ASP A 226 -6.45 -2.92 22.27
N CYS A 227 -5.80 -2.54 21.16
CA CYS A 227 -5.78 -3.34 19.93
C CYS A 227 -4.38 -3.32 19.29
N VAL A 228 -3.96 -4.45 18.75
CA VAL A 228 -2.72 -4.59 17.97
C VAL A 228 -3.05 -5.02 16.56
N VAL A 229 -2.60 -4.26 15.57
CA VAL A 229 -2.77 -4.55 14.15
C VAL A 229 -1.47 -5.08 13.56
N ASN A 230 -1.50 -6.32 13.06
CA ASN A 230 -0.41 -6.90 12.30
C ASN A 230 -0.52 -6.48 10.83
N ALA A 231 0.29 -5.50 10.42
CA ALA A 231 0.38 -4.96 9.06
C ALA A 231 1.75 -5.26 8.42
N THR A 232 2.37 -6.39 8.78
CA THR A 232 3.74 -6.74 8.38
C THR A 232 3.85 -7.27 6.94
N GLY A 233 2.78 -7.20 6.13
CA GLY A 233 2.79 -7.55 4.72
C GLY A 233 3.15 -9.02 4.49
N VAL A 234 4.19 -9.30 3.73
CA VAL A 234 4.62 -10.68 3.41
C VAL A 234 5.17 -11.43 4.63
N TRP A 235 5.45 -10.76 5.73
CA TRP A 235 5.91 -11.35 7.00
C TRP A 235 4.77 -11.58 8.01
N VAL A 236 3.52 -11.36 7.63
CA VAL A 236 2.37 -11.50 8.56
C VAL A 236 2.31 -12.88 9.19
N ASP A 237 2.58 -13.93 8.42
CA ASP A 237 2.55 -15.30 8.93
C ASP A 237 3.73 -15.62 9.84
N ALA A 238 4.92 -15.09 9.57
CA ALA A 238 6.08 -15.26 10.46
C ALA A 238 5.80 -14.65 11.84
N PHE A 239 5.19 -13.45 11.90
CA PHE A 239 4.82 -12.81 13.15
C PHE A 239 3.71 -13.57 13.90
N ARG A 240 2.72 -14.12 13.18
CA ARG A 240 1.67 -14.97 13.75
C ARG A 240 2.19 -16.31 14.25
N GLN A 241 3.15 -16.92 13.54
CA GLN A 241 3.80 -18.17 13.97
C GLN A 241 4.61 -17.97 15.24
N GLN A 242 5.41 -16.89 15.31
CA GLN A 242 6.14 -16.53 16.51
C GLN A 242 5.23 -16.39 17.73
N ASP A 243 4.07 -15.75 17.57
CA ASP A 243 3.06 -15.65 18.61
C ASP A 243 2.45 -17.00 18.97
N GLY A 244 2.17 -17.82 17.95
CA GLY A 244 1.66 -19.18 18.11
C GLY A 244 2.61 -20.08 18.92
N GLU A 245 3.91 -19.99 18.66
CA GLU A 245 4.96 -20.72 19.42
C GLU A 245 5.00 -20.24 20.87
N ALA A 246 4.94 -18.94 21.11
CA ALA A 246 4.96 -18.36 22.45
C ALA A 246 3.71 -18.72 23.28
N THR A 247 2.57 -18.92 22.64
CA THR A 247 1.27 -19.19 23.30
C THR A 247 0.82 -20.65 23.22
N GLY A 248 1.58 -21.52 22.52
CA GLY A 248 1.20 -22.92 22.29
C GLY A 248 0.03 -23.08 21.29
N ARG A 249 -0.26 -22.06 20.47
CA ARG A 249 -1.36 -22.05 19.48
C ARG A 249 -0.80 -22.14 18.06
N ALA A 250 -1.15 -23.17 17.31
CA ALA A 250 -0.72 -23.30 15.91
C ALA A 250 -1.34 -22.22 15.03
N ALA A 251 -0.51 -21.41 14.36
CA ALA A 251 -0.96 -20.45 13.36
C ALA A 251 -0.93 -21.08 11.96
N LYS A 252 -2.09 -21.13 11.29
CA LYS A 252 -2.15 -21.57 9.89
C LYS A 252 -1.67 -20.46 8.96
N PRO A 253 -0.87 -20.77 7.92
CA PRO A 253 -0.49 -19.78 6.91
C PRO A 253 -1.71 -19.13 6.26
N MET A 254 -1.65 -17.82 6.05
CA MET A 254 -2.69 -17.01 5.39
C MET A 254 -2.23 -16.41 4.07
N VAL A 255 -0.92 -16.20 3.92
CA VAL A 255 -0.34 -15.50 2.78
C VAL A 255 0.49 -16.47 1.93
N ALA A 256 0.19 -16.51 0.63
CA ALA A 256 1.05 -17.10 -0.38
C ALA A 256 1.87 -15.97 -1.03
N PRO A 257 3.12 -15.74 -0.64
CA PRO A 257 3.91 -14.64 -1.17
C PRO A 257 4.23 -14.87 -2.65
N SER A 258 4.10 -13.82 -3.45
CA SER A 258 4.53 -13.77 -4.85
C SER A 258 5.69 -12.80 -4.98
N GLN A 259 6.73 -13.20 -5.70
CA GLN A 259 7.89 -12.37 -5.93
C GLN A 259 7.94 -11.92 -7.40
N GLY A 260 8.04 -10.60 -7.61
CA GLY A 260 8.29 -9.98 -8.90
C GLY A 260 9.69 -9.36 -8.92
N VAL A 261 10.27 -9.26 -10.12
CA VAL A 261 11.55 -8.57 -10.36
C VAL A 261 11.31 -7.41 -11.31
N HIS A 262 11.84 -6.24 -10.97
CA HIS A 262 11.84 -5.06 -11.83
C HIS A 262 13.26 -4.76 -12.29
N ILE A 263 13.42 -4.55 -13.59
CA ILE A 263 14.68 -4.11 -14.20
C ILE A 263 14.52 -2.66 -14.62
N VAL A 264 15.42 -1.81 -14.16
CA VAL A 264 15.48 -0.41 -14.56
C VAL A 264 16.55 -0.29 -15.64
N VAL A 265 16.17 0.24 -16.79
CA VAL A 265 17.09 0.48 -17.92
C VAL A 265 17.08 1.96 -18.27
N TYR A 266 18.23 2.46 -18.77
CA TYR A 266 18.29 3.80 -19.35
C TYR A 266 17.61 3.82 -20.71
N ARG A 267 16.98 4.94 -21.04
CA ARG A 267 16.40 5.20 -22.36
C ARG A 267 17.51 5.57 -23.36
#